data_6166445c763063d7a3637e7f6d1a98fb
#
_entry.id   6166445c763063d7a3637e7f6d1a98fb
#
_cell.length_a   1.000
_cell.length_b   1.000
_cell.length_c   1.000
_cell.angle_alpha   90.00
_cell.angle_beta   90.00
_cell.angle_gamma   90.00
#
_symmetry.space_group_name_H-M   'P 1'
#
loop_
_entity.id
_entity.type
_entity.pdbx_description
1 polymer ?
#
loop_
_entity_poly.entity_id
_entity_poly.type
_entity_poly.pdbx_seq_one_letter_code
_entity_poly.pdbx_strand_id
1 'polypeptide(L)'
;MANKRDYYEVLGIDKNATDADIKRAFRRKAKECHPDLHPDDKEAEARFKELNEANEVLSDPDKRARYDQFGFEDPMGGMGGGNPFGGMDFGGMGGMGDILEQMFGMGGMGGMGGQRRNAPRQGADVRYDLRISFEEAAKGCTKSLEFYRNENCTTCNGTGAKPGTQPETCSMCKGSGQIRQSGGWMTTVRTCPGCGGAGKVIKEKCPGCGGSGRMRVKRTLDLKVPAGVDDSIVLSKRGEGEPGTNGGPAGDLNIRIVVRPHKLFRREGTNIRLDVPISFTQAALGAEIEVPTLDGNVKYQIPEGTQTDTEFRIRGQGIQQLGGTQKGDLIFRVRVEIPKRMTDKQRELLRQFDENSTGKEYEQKKSFLDKVKEIFS
;
A
#
# COMPACT_ATOMS: atom_id res chain seq x y z
N MET A 1 -31.23 36.62 -10.00
CA MET A 1 -31.37 35.21 -9.62
C MET A 1 -31.30 34.42 -10.90
N ALA A 2 -30.25 33.61 -11.10
CA ALA A 2 -30.14 32.79 -12.28
C ALA A 2 -31.25 31.75 -12.27
N ASN A 3 -32.07 31.72 -13.29
CA ASN A 3 -33.20 30.80 -13.44
C ASN A 3 -32.61 29.40 -13.66
N LYS A 4 -32.54 28.55 -12.64
CA LYS A 4 -32.08 27.16 -12.77
C LYS A 4 -33.04 26.41 -13.68
N ARG A 5 -32.50 25.65 -14.66
CA ARG A 5 -33.31 24.82 -15.57
C ARG A 5 -33.85 23.60 -14.83
N ASP A 6 -35.06 23.15 -15.17
CA ASP A 6 -35.64 21.91 -14.63
C ASP A 6 -34.72 20.72 -14.85
N TYR A 7 -34.49 19.92 -13.83
CA TYR A 7 -33.60 18.75 -13.92
C TYR A 7 -34.05 17.70 -14.94
N TYR A 8 -35.36 17.57 -15.16
CA TYR A 8 -35.86 16.72 -16.25
C TYR A 8 -35.51 17.28 -17.62
N GLU A 9 -35.56 18.59 -17.80
CA GLU A 9 -35.12 19.25 -19.06
C GLU A 9 -33.60 19.15 -19.25
N VAL A 10 -32.82 19.29 -18.17
CA VAL A 10 -31.36 19.15 -18.20
C VAL A 10 -30.98 17.74 -18.71
N LEU A 11 -31.62 16.70 -18.19
CA LEU A 11 -31.42 15.32 -18.66
C LEU A 11 -32.12 15.01 -19.98
N GLY A 12 -33.13 15.83 -20.40
CA GLY A 12 -33.94 15.64 -21.60
C GLY A 12 -34.81 14.38 -21.52
N ILE A 13 -35.48 14.20 -20.40
CA ILE A 13 -36.40 13.10 -20.09
C ILE A 13 -37.72 13.61 -19.58
N ASP A 14 -38.75 12.78 -19.66
CA ASP A 14 -40.08 13.09 -19.09
C ASP A 14 -40.10 12.90 -17.59
N LYS A 15 -41.04 13.62 -16.88
CA LYS A 15 -41.22 13.49 -15.42
C LYS A 15 -41.60 12.08 -14.99
N ASN A 16 -42.16 11.26 -15.90
CA ASN A 16 -42.51 9.86 -15.63
C ASN A 16 -41.40 8.87 -15.96
N ALA A 17 -40.19 9.34 -16.30
CA ALA A 17 -39.07 8.49 -16.65
C ALA A 17 -38.70 7.54 -15.51
N THR A 18 -38.33 6.30 -15.89
CA THR A 18 -37.86 5.30 -14.93
C THR A 18 -36.42 5.57 -14.52
N ASP A 19 -35.96 4.98 -13.40
CA ASP A 19 -34.57 5.08 -12.94
C ASP A 19 -33.56 4.58 -14.00
N ALA A 20 -33.97 3.60 -14.83
CA ALA A 20 -33.18 3.11 -15.93
C ALA A 20 -33.02 4.15 -17.04
N ASP A 21 -34.08 4.93 -17.30
CA ASP A 21 -34.06 5.99 -18.30
C ASP A 21 -33.25 7.19 -17.85
N ILE A 22 -33.34 7.55 -16.58
CA ILE A 22 -32.53 8.61 -15.93
C ILE A 22 -31.03 8.26 -16.10
N LYS A 23 -30.63 7.05 -15.70
CA LYS A 23 -29.23 6.58 -15.84
C LYS A 23 -28.75 6.53 -17.28
N ARG A 24 -29.63 6.13 -18.22
CA ARG A 24 -29.31 6.08 -19.64
C ARG A 24 -29.12 7.48 -20.24
N ALA A 25 -30.01 8.40 -19.93
CA ALA A 25 -29.96 9.78 -20.39
C ALA A 25 -28.71 10.49 -19.85
N PHE A 26 -28.41 10.32 -18.56
CA PHE A 26 -27.21 10.85 -17.95
C PHE A 26 -25.93 10.35 -18.64
N ARG A 27 -25.77 9.03 -18.82
CA ARG A 27 -24.57 8.47 -19.48
C ARG A 27 -24.36 9.01 -20.89
N ARG A 28 -25.46 9.18 -21.65
CA ARG A 28 -25.39 9.73 -23.00
C ARG A 28 -24.88 11.17 -23.00
N LYS A 29 -25.53 12.05 -22.22
CA LYS A 29 -25.19 13.48 -22.16
C LYS A 29 -23.85 13.75 -21.46
N ALA A 30 -23.51 13.00 -20.43
CA ALA A 30 -22.23 13.10 -19.74
C ALA A 30 -21.06 12.78 -20.70
N LYS A 31 -21.23 11.83 -21.64
CA LYS A 31 -20.23 11.53 -22.66
C LYS A 31 -20.04 12.70 -23.65
N GLU A 32 -21.11 13.45 -23.97
CA GLU A 32 -21.08 14.58 -24.89
C GLU A 32 -20.38 15.82 -24.29
N CYS A 33 -20.40 15.98 -22.95
CA CYS A 33 -19.83 17.13 -22.25
C CYS A 33 -18.65 16.74 -21.34
N HIS A 34 -18.01 15.56 -21.59
CA HIS A 34 -16.93 15.10 -20.74
C HIS A 34 -15.70 16.00 -20.84
N PRO A 35 -15.09 16.40 -19.70
CA PRO A 35 -13.93 17.31 -19.71
C PRO A 35 -12.73 16.75 -20.49
N ASP A 36 -12.54 15.43 -20.55
CA ASP A 36 -11.47 14.80 -21.31
C ASP A 36 -11.66 14.94 -22.85
N LEU A 37 -12.91 15.13 -23.31
CA LEU A 37 -13.23 15.31 -24.72
C LEU A 37 -13.27 16.79 -25.13
N HIS A 38 -13.45 17.68 -24.16
CA HIS A 38 -13.55 19.14 -24.35
C HIS A 38 -12.66 19.86 -23.33
N PRO A 39 -11.32 19.68 -23.36
CA PRO A 39 -10.41 20.40 -22.50
C PRO A 39 -10.51 21.90 -22.85
N ASP A 40 -10.68 22.75 -21.84
CA ASP A 40 -10.79 24.23 -21.93
C ASP A 40 -12.16 24.82 -22.38
N ASP A 41 -13.21 24.00 -22.55
CA ASP A 41 -14.56 24.49 -22.83
C ASP A 41 -15.34 24.71 -21.52
N LYS A 42 -15.40 25.97 -21.08
CA LYS A 42 -16.14 26.39 -19.87
C LYS A 42 -17.65 26.15 -19.95
N GLU A 43 -18.22 26.14 -21.15
CA GLU A 43 -19.64 25.83 -21.31
C GLU A 43 -19.91 24.34 -21.17
N ALA A 44 -19.03 23.48 -21.70
CA ALA A 44 -19.10 22.03 -21.50
C ALA A 44 -18.97 21.68 -20.02
N GLU A 45 -18.05 22.32 -19.32
CA GLU A 45 -17.85 22.14 -17.88
C GLU A 45 -19.10 22.56 -17.07
N ALA A 46 -19.71 23.70 -17.39
CA ALA A 46 -20.93 24.16 -16.75
C ALA A 46 -22.10 23.19 -16.98
N ARG A 47 -22.29 22.72 -18.24
CA ARG A 47 -23.30 21.70 -18.58
C ARG A 47 -23.07 20.37 -17.87
N PHE A 48 -21.81 19.96 -17.74
CA PHE A 48 -21.48 18.74 -17.01
C PHE A 48 -21.80 18.83 -15.51
N LYS A 49 -21.57 20.00 -14.89
CA LYS A 49 -21.97 20.27 -13.49
C LYS A 49 -23.49 20.22 -13.31
N GLU A 50 -24.25 20.84 -14.22
CA GLU A 50 -25.72 20.79 -14.18
C GLU A 50 -26.25 19.35 -14.39
N LEU A 51 -25.64 18.56 -15.28
CA LEU A 51 -25.99 17.15 -15.49
C LEU A 51 -25.75 16.27 -14.26
N ASN A 52 -24.62 16.50 -13.57
CA ASN A 52 -24.33 15.78 -12.33
C ASN A 52 -25.31 16.12 -11.21
N GLU A 53 -25.66 17.41 -11.04
CA GLU A 53 -26.64 17.88 -10.05
C GLU A 53 -28.03 17.27 -10.37
N ALA A 54 -28.46 17.29 -11.61
CA ALA A 54 -29.71 16.68 -12.05
C ALA A 54 -29.77 15.16 -11.81
N ASN A 55 -28.68 14.45 -12.12
CA ASN A 55 -28.61 13.02 -11.88
C ASN A 55 -28.59 12.68 -10.40
N GLU A 56 -27.92 13.45 -9.57
CA GLU A 56 -27.88 13.23 -8.12
C GLU A 56 -29.26 13.34 -7.49
N VAL A 57 -30.06 14.34 -7.91
CA VAL A 57 -31.40 14.54 -7.37
C VAL A 57 -32.39 13.53 -7.91
N LEU A 58 -32.37 13.23 -9.20
CA LEU A 58 -33.36 12.37 -9.83
C LEU A 58 -33.08 10.86 -9.71
N SER A 59 -31.86 10.45 -9.40
CA SER A 59 -31.51 9.03 -9.20
C SER A 59 -31.86 8.48 -7.82
N ASP A 60 -32.10 9.34 -6.85
CA ASP A 60 -32.51 8.99 -5.50
C ASP A 60 -34.04 9.18 -5.36
N PRO A 61 -34.82 8.12 -5.04
CA PRO A 61 -36.26 8.22 -4.97
C PRO A 61 -36.77 9.23 -3.94
N ASP A 62 -36.05 9.41 -2.83
CA ASP A 62 -36.45 10.35 -1.79
C ASP A 62 -36.17 11.82 -2.19
N LYS A 63 -35.02 12.07 -2.82
CA LYS A 63 -34.67 13.38 -3.35
C LYS A 63 -35.57 13.75 -4.54
N ARG A 64 -35.87 12.80 -5.41
CA ARG A 64 -36.77 12.99 -6.55
C ARG A 64 -38.18 13.37 -6.07
N ALA A 65 -38.74 12.64 -5.09
CA ALA A 65 -40.05 12.92 -4.54
C ALA A 65 -40.11 14.31 -3.93
N ARG A 66 -39.08 14.79 -3.24
CA ARG A 66 -39.00 16.16 -2.71
C ARG A 66 -38.87 17.18 -3.85
N TYR A 67 -38.07 16.94 -4.83
CA TYR A 67 -37.91 17.81 -5.99
C TYR A 67 -39.25 17.95 -6.76
N ASP A 68 -39.98 16.85 -6.92
CA ASP A 68 -41.30 16.81 -7.59
C ASP A 68 -42.37 17.59 -6.80
N GLN A 69 -42.27 17.64 -5.48
CA GLN A 69 -43.20 18.38 -4.60
C GLN A 69 -42.86 19.85 -4.46
N PHE A 70 -41.58 20.21 -4.29
CA PHE A 70 -41.17 21.56 -3.88
C PHE A 70 -40.28 22.26 -4.91
N GLY A 71 -39.86 21.58 -5.97
CA GLY A 71 -38.95 22.12 -6.97
C GLY A 71 -37.59 22.49 -6.38
N PHE A 72 -37.08 23.65 -6.76
CA PHE A 72 -35.84 24.23 -6.19
C PHE A 72 -36.05 24.94 -4.83
N GLU A 73 -37.29 25.12 -4.41
CA GLU A 73 -37.65 25.77 -3.15
C GLU A 73 -37.97 24.74 -2.04
N ASP A 74 -37.02 23.84 -1.74
CA ASP A 74 -37.16 22.93 -0.60
C ASP A 74 -37.05 23.73 0.72
N PRO A 75 -38.16 23.84 1.52
CA PRO A 75 -38.16 24.63 2.77
C PRO A 75 -37.21 24.11 3.84
N MET A 76 -36.70 22.86 3.68
CA MET A 76 -35.78 22.25 4.65
C MET A 76 -34.33 22.32 4.21
N GLY A 77 -34.05 22.70 2.93
CA GLY A 77 -32.72 23.03 2.41
C GLY A 77 -32.30 24.49 2.64
N GLY A 78 -33.22 25.34 3.10
CA GLY A 78 -33.07 26.80 3.20
C GLY A 78 -32.49 27.34 4.50
N MET A 79 -31.93 26.53 5.39
CA MET A 79 -31.31 27.03 6.64
C MET A 79 -29.79 27.01 6.56
N GLY A 80 -29.26 27.92 5.75
CA GLY A 80 -27.83 28.16 5.66
C GLY A 80 -27.43 28.70 4.28
N GLY A 81 -27.62 30.01 4.10
CA GLY A 81 -27.08 30.73 2.96
C GLY A 81 -25.57 30.62 2.94
N GLY A 82 -25.07 29.73 2.14
CA GLY A 82 -23.66 29.52 1.90
C GLY A 82 -23.49 28.27 1.03
N ASN A 83 -23.08 28.51 -0.19
CA ASN A 83 -22.70 27.47 -1.15
C ASN A 83 -21.66 26.51 -0.50
N PRO A 84 -21.97 25.27 -0.06
CA PRO A 84 -20.97 24.41 0.57
C PRO A 84 -19.89 23.94 -0.43
N PHE A 85 -20.05 24.25 -1.73
CA PHE A 85 -19.18 23.78 -2.80
C PHE A 85 -18.42 24.90 -3.56
N GLY A 86 -18.45 26.13 -3.04
CA GLY A 86 -17.71 27.24 -3.64
C GLY A 86 -16.31 27.36 -3.06
N GLY A 87 -15.40 26.43 -3.31
CA GLY A 87 -14.01 26.63 -2.88
C GLY A 87 -13.17 25.37 -2.70
N MET A 88 -13.49 24.26 -3.33
CA MET A 88 -12.55 23.13 -3.42
C MET A 88 -12.18 22.89 -4.88
N ASP A 89 -10.93 23.22 -5.14
CA ASP A 89 -10.18 22.88 -6.36
C ASP A 89 -10.25 21.37 -6.61
N PHE A 90 -10.96 20.98 -7.67
CA PHE A 90 -11.26 19.60 -8.03
C PHE A 90 -10.17 19.01 -8.93
N GLY A 91 -8.95 18.99 -8.43
CA GLY A 91 -7.82 18.35 -9.11
C GLY A 91 -7.29 17.16 -8.31
N GLY A 92 -7.93 15.98 -8.39
CA GLY A 92 -7.40 14.80 -7.73
C GLY A 92 -8.39 13.63 -7.70
N MET A 93 -8.26 12.78 -8.67
CA MET A 93 -8.96 11.54 -8.96
C MET A 93 -8.95 10.53 -7.79
N GLY A 94 -10.12 10.03 -7.40
CA GLY A 94 -10.26 8.76 -6.69
C GLY A 94 -10.53 8.87 -5.18
N GLY A 95 -11.78 8.80 -4.76
CA GLY A 95 -12.11 8.62 -3.36
C GLY A 95 -13.42 9.27 -2.87
N MET A 96 -14.34 9.63 -3.76
CA MET A 96 -15.54 10.35 -3.40
C MET A 96 -16.68 9.48 -2.82
N GLY A 97 -16.57 8.15 -2.95
CA GLY A 97 -17.55 7.22 -2.37
C GLY A 97 -17.50 7.17 -0.84
N ASP A 98 -16.29 7.08 -0.29
CA ASP A 98 -16.12 6.88 1.16
C ASP A 98 -16.43 8.12 2.01
N ILE A 99 -16.17 9.32 1.48
CA ILE A 99 -16.46 10.58 2.22
C ILE A 99 -17.96 10.87 2.20
N LEU A 100 -18.66 10.55 1.12
CA LEU A 100 -20.10 10.71 1.02
C LEU A 100 -20.84 9.69 1.90
N GLU A 101 -20.37 8.44 1.98
CA GLU A 101 -20.94 7.41 2.85
C GLU A 101 -20.71 7.74 4.33
N GLN A 102 -19.57 8.34 4.68
CA GLN A 102 -19.25 8.80 6.04
C GLN A 102 -20.08 10.04 6.45
N MET A 103 -20.44 10.92 5.51
CA MET A 103 -21.20 12.13 5.78
C MET A 103 -22.72 11.90 5.71
N PHE A 104 -23.20 11.00 4.84
CA PHE A 104 -24.63 10.68 4.69
C PHE A 104 -25.08 9.42 5.43
N GLY A 105 -24.20 8.48 5.73
CA GLY A 105 -24.49 7.36 6.63
C GLY A 105 -24.80 7.77 8.07
N MET A 106 -24.64 9.07 8.40
CA MET A 106 -24.91 9.63 9.72
C MET A 106 -26.20 10.46 9.79
N GLY A 107 -27.00 10.56 8.70
CA GLY A 107 -28.20 11.37 8.57
C GLY A 107 -29.51 10.60 8.68
N GLY A 108 -29.54 9.48 9.36
CA GLY A 108 -30.77 8.86 9.87
C GLY A 108 -31.23 9.58 11.12
N MET A 109 -32.10 10.55 10.97
CA MET A 109 -32.81 11.25 12.06
C MET A 109 -33.77 10.26 12.74
N GLY A 110 -33.30 9.63 13.79
CA GLY A 110 -34.12 8.72 14.58
C GLY A 110 -33.30 7.86 15.51
N GLY A 111 -32.89 8.42 16.61
CA GLY A 111 -32.25 7.65 17.67
C GLY A 111 -30.88 8.18 18.02
N MET A 112 -30.82 8.99 19.01
CA MET A 112 -29.68 9.32 19.85
C MET A 112 -29.19 8.02 20.51
N GLY A 113 -28.73 7.09 19.65
CA GLY A 113 -28.07 5.88 20.03
C GLY A 113 -26.68 6.25 20.51
N GLY A 114 -26.56 6.55 21.79
CA GLY A 114 -25.24 6.61 22.44
C GLY A 114 -24.49 5.38 22.01
N GLN A 115 -23.40 5.59 21.28
CA GLN A 115 -22.47 4.56 20.84
C GLN A 115 -22.28 3.61 22.02
N ARG A 116 -22.83 2.39 21.93
CA ARG A 116 -22.81 1.41 23.02
C ARG A 116 -21.34 1.13 23.31
N ARG A 117 -20.78 1.84 24.29
CA ARG A 117 -19.38 1.73 24.70
C ARG A 117 -18.99 0.30 25.12
N ASN A 118 -19.98 -0.55 25.37
CA ASN A 118 -19.83 -1.98 25.64
C ASN A 118 -19.99 -2.84 24.38
N ALA A 119 -20.03 -2.27 23.17
CA ALA A 119 -20.02 -3.06 21.95
C ALA A 119 -18.68 -3.81 21.84
N PRO A 120 -18.70 -5.07 21.36
CA PRO A 120 -17.49 -5.80 21.03
C PRO A 120 -16.63 -4.97 20.09
N ARG A 121 -15.34 -4.84 20.42
CA ARG A 121 -14.37 -4.16 19.56
C ARG A 121 -13.23 -5.09 19.26
N GLN A 122 -12.83 -5.14 18.00
CA GLN A 122 -11.65 -5.86 17.57
C GLN A 122 -10.39 -5.32 18.25
N GLY A 123 -9.45 -6.21 18.56
CA GLY A 123 -8.14 -5.86 19.07
C GLY A 123 -7.30 -5.13 18.05
N ALA A 124 -6.25 -4.46 18.52
CA ALA A 124 -5.31 -3.79 17.64
C ALA A 124 -4.46 -4.81 16.87
N ASP A 125 -4.10 -4.47 15.64
CA ASP A 125 -3.14 -5.25 14.87
C ASP A 125 -1.72 -5.03 15.38
N VAL A 126 -0.94 -6.10 15.38
CA VAL A 126 0.48 -6.06 15.73
C VAL A 126 1.29 -6.07 14.45
N ARG A 127 2.31 -5.21 14.37
CA ARG A 127 3.23 -5.15 13.23
C ARG A 127 4.58 -5.71 13.64
N TYR A 128 5.16 -6.51 12.74
CA TYR A 128 6.47 -7.12 12.93
C TYR A 128 7.30 -7.04 11.64
N ASP A 129 8.56 -6.62 11.73
CA ASP A 129 9.49 -6.60 10.60
C ASP A 129 10.37 -7.85 10.64
N LEU A 130 10.13 -8.77 9.71
CA LEU A 130 10.93 -9.98 9.53
C LEU A 130 12.08 -9.73 8.56
N ARG A 131 13.29 -9.76 9.06
CA ARG A 131 14.50 -9.65 8.23
C ARG A 131 14.96 -11.01 7.78
N ILE A 132 15.01 -11.21 6.45
CA ILE A 132 15.49 -12.45 5.82
C ILE A 132 16.66 -12.15 4.88
N SER A 133 17.45 -13.19 4.56
CA SER A 133 18.50 -13.06 3.56
C SER A 133 17.92 -13.08 2.13
N PHE A 134 18.73 -12.71 1.15
CA PHE A 134 18.33 -12.74 -0.24
C PHE A 134 17.99 -14.16 -0.71
N GLU A 135 18.80 -15.14 -0.30
CA GLU A 135 18.61 -16.54 -0.62
C GLU A 135 17.35 -17.13 0.03
N GLU A 136 17.07 -16.75 1.27
CA GLU A 136 15.85 -17.12 1.98
C GLU A 136 14.59 -16.55 1.30
N ALA A 137 14.69 -15.30 0.80
CA ALA A 137 13.62 -14.69 0.03
C ALA A 137 13.39 -15.37 -1.32
N ALA A 138 14.48 -15.78 -1.99
CA ALA A 138 14.40 -16.43 -3.28
C ALA A 138 13.86 -17.87 -3.21
N LYS A 139 14.34 -18.66 -2.23
CA LYS A 139 14.01 -20.09 -2.07
C LYS A 139 12.81 -20.35 -1.16
N GLY A 140 12.41 -19.35 -0.37
CA GLY A 140 11.49 -19.53 0.73
C GLY A 140 12.16 -20.13 1.94
N CYS A 141 11.57 -19.91 3.11
CA CYS A 141 12.08 -20.45 4.36
C CYS A 141 10.97 -20.59 5.41
N THR A 142 11.27 -21.33 6.47
CA THR A 142 10.43 -21.32 7.68
C THR A 142 11.21 -20.63 8.79
N LYS A 143 10.63 -19.61 9.38
CA LYS A 143 11.24 -18.82 10.46
C LYS A 143 10.37 -18.86 11.70
N SER A 144 10.97 -19.07 12.83
CA SER A 144 10.34 -18.90 14.14
C SER A 144 10.43 -17.44 14.54
N LEU A 145 9.27 -16.80 14.73
CA LEU A 145 9.14 -15.39 15.11
C LEU A 145 8.86 -15.30 16.60
N GLU A 146 9.60 -14.46 17.27
CA GLU A 146 9.33 -14.09 18.64
C GLU A 146 8.83 -12.66 18.69
N PHE A 147 7.60 -12.47 19.15
CA PHE A 147 7.02 -11.12 19.27
C PHE A 147 6.26 -10.98 20.59
N TYR A 148 6.02 -9.75 20.98
CA TYR A 148 5.27 -9.43 22.18
C TYR A 148 3.92 -8.88 21.81
N ARG A 149 2.88 -9.37 22.48
CA ARG A 149 1.54 -8.80 22.43
C ARG A 149 0.93 -8.69 23.81
N ASN A 150 -0.01 -7.80 23.97
CA ASN A 150 -0.80 -7.77 25.17
C ASN A 150 -1.84 -8.90 25.11
N GLU A 151 -1.97 -9.64 26.18
CA GLU A 151 -2.99 -10.67 26.35
C GLU A 151 -3.82 -10.40 27.60
N ASN A 152 -5.00 -10.99 27.69
CA ASN A 152 -5.78 -10.90 28.91
C ASN A 152 -5.01 -11.54 30.07
N CYS A 153 -4.96 -10.85 31.18
CA CYS A 153 -4.28 -11.33 32.36
C CYS A 153 -4.89 -12.66 32.84
N THR A 154 -4.11 -13.71 32.92
CA THR A 154 -4.55 -15.05 33.34
C THR A 154 -5.03 -15.07 34.77
N THR A 155 -4.53 -14.18 35.63
CA THR A 155 -4.88 -14.13 37.05
C THR A 155 -6.30 -13.56 37.27
N CYS A 156 -6.71 -12.58 36.47
CA CYS A 156 -8.01 -11.92 36.61
C CYS A 156 -8.91 -12.06 35.36
N ASN A 157 -8.52 -12.86 34.39
CA ASN A 157 -9.26 -13.07 33.13
C ASN A 157 -9.69 -11.75 32.44
N GLY A 158 -8.78 -10.75 32.47
CA GLY A 158 -9.02 -9.47 31.83
C GLY A 158 -9.83 -8.44 32.62
N THR A 159 -10.34 -8.77 33.82
CA THR A 159 -11.14 -7.85 34.62
C THR A 159 -10.34 -6.71 35.26
N GLY A 160 -9.04 -6.91 35.50
CA GLY A 160 -8.18 -6.02 36.27
C GLY A 160 -8.42 -6.02 37.76
N ALA A 161 -9.46 -6.71 38.27
CA ALA A 161 -9.73 -6.82 39.66
C ALA A 161 -9.02 -8.04 40.26
N LYS A 162 -8.74 -7.99 41.57
CA LYS A 162 -8.18 -9.09 42.31
C LYS A 162 -9.08 -10.34 42.21
N PRO A 163 -8.53 -11.56 42.07
CA PRO A 163 -9.31 -12.79 42.06
C PRO A 163 -10.28 -12.86 43.26
N GLY A 164 -11.54 -13.19 42.98
CA GLY A 164 -12.63 -13.18 43.99
C GLY A 164 -13.35 -11.84 44.14
N THR A 165 -12.87 -10.76 43.51
CA THR A 165 -13.55 -9.46 43.47
C THR A 165 -13.97 -9.12 42.05
N GLN A 166 -14.99 -8.26 41.92
CA GLN A 166 -15.46 -7.79 40.62
C GLN A 166 -15.35 -6.26 40.53
N PRO A 167 -15.15 -5.70 39.30
CA PRO A 167 -15.24 -4.28 39.09
C PRO A 167 -16.65 -3.77 39.40
N GLU A 168 -16.76 -2.76 40.26
CA GLU A 168 -18.05 -2.16 40.60
C GLU A 168 -18.44 -1.06 39.61
N THR A 169 -19.74 -0.89 39.40
CA THR A 169 -20.22 0.21 38.55
C THR A 169 -19.87 1.55 39.20
N CYS A 170 -19.28 2.47 38.44
CA CYS A 170 -18.91 3.79 38.96
C CYS A 170 -20.17 4.55 39.43
N SER A 171 -20.21 4.92 40.72
CA SER A 171 -21.34 5.64 41.33
C SER A 171 -21.55 7.02 40.72
N MET A 172 -20.47 7.71 40.30
CA MET A 172 -20.54 9.07 39.76
C MET A 172 -21.17 9.13 38.36
N CYS A 173 -20.86 8.20 37.46
CA CYS A 173 -21.41 8.17 36.10
C CYS A 173 -22.41 7.05 35.85
N LYS A 174 -22.74 6.26 36.88
CA LYS A 174 -23.68 5.11 36.81
C LYS A 174 -23.38 4.16 35.62
N GLY A 175 -22.09 3.95 35.33
CA GLY A 175 -21.64 3.05 34.26
C GLY A 175 -21.46 3.71 32.89
N SER A 176 -21.89 4.96 32.69
CA SER A 176 -21.80 5.65 31.40
C SER A 176 -20.36 6.06 30.99
N GLY A 177 -19.44 6.13 31.93
CA GLY A 177 -18.07 6.61 31.71
C GLY A 177 -17.97 8.11 31.44
N GLN A 178 -19.07 8.84 31.39
CA GLN A 178 -19.13 10.27 31.10
C GLN A 178 -20.06 10.96 32.10
N ILE A 179 -19.80 12.26 32.31
CA ILE A 179 -20.66 13.15 33.05
C ILE A 179 -21.15 14.22 32.11
N ARG A 180 -22.47 14.44 32.12
CA ARG A 180 -23.11 15.56 31.41
C ARG A 180 -23.20 16.73 32.36
N GLN A 181 -22.60 17.83 32.01
CA GLN A 181 -22.68 19.07 32.74
C GLN A 181 -23.51 20.05 31.90
N SER A 182 -24.72 20.36 32.38
CA SER A 182 -25.57 21.32 31.73
C SER A 182 -25.20 22.71 32.24
N GLY A 183 -24.76 23.58 31.34
CA GLY A 183 -24.47 24.99 31.59
C GLY A 183 -25.42 25.83 30.77
N GLY A 184 -26.64 26.09 31.28
CA GLY A 184 -27.68 26.86 30.59
C GLY A 184 -28.14 26.15 29.29
N TRP A 185 -27.92 26.73 28.14
CA TRP A 185 -28.37 26.24 26.84
C TRP A 185 -27.36 25.25 26.15
N MET A 186 -26.22 25.04 26.78
CA MET A 186 -25.19 24.10 26.25
C MET A 186 -24.95 22.95 27.22
N THR A 187 -25.05 21.72 26.74
CA THR A 187 -24.70 20.50 27.50
C THR A 187 -23.31 20.04 27.09
N THR A 188 -22.34 20.12 28.01
CA THR A 188 -20.99 19.63 27.80
C THR A 188 -20.87 18.22 28.35
N VAL A 189 -20.32 17.31 27.55
CA VAL A 189 -20.04 15.92 27.94
C VAL A 189 -18.54 15.78 28.25
N ARG A 190 -18.21 15.41 29.50
CA ARG A 190 -16.83 15.20 29.95
C ARG A 190 -16.60 13.75 30.38
N THR A 191 -15.36 13.28 30.24
CA THR A 191 -14.96 12.00 30.79
C THR A 191 -15.12 11.98 32.30
N CYS A 192 -15.71 10.92 32.85
CA CYS A 192 -15.96 10.83 34.29
C CYS A 192 -14.59 10.73 35.03
N PRO A 193 -14.29 11.69 35.94
CA PRO A 193 -13.01 11.67 36.67
C PRO A 193 -12.92 10.53 37.66
N GLY A 194 -14.05 9.99 38.14
CA GLY A 194 -14.05 8.87 39.10
C GLY A 194 -13.64 7.53 38.53
N CYS A 195 -13.88 7.30 37.22
CA CYS A 195 -13.51 6.05 36.56
C CYS A 195 -12.62 6.24 35.33
N GLY A 196 -12.18 7.45 35.02
CA GLY A 196 -11.36 7.73 33.84
C GLY A 196 -12.01 7.33 32.50
N GLY A 197 -13.34 7.25 32.45
CA GLY A 197 -14.07 6.82 31.23
C GLY A 197 -14.43 5.33 31.19
N ALA A 198 -13.91 4.50 32.09
CA ALA A 198 -14.15 3.06 32.09
C ALA A 198 -15.59 2.64 32.48
N GLY A 199 -16.34 3.52 33.15
CA GLY A 199 -17.67 3.21 33.65
C GLY A 199 -17.69 2.31 34.90
N LYS A 200 -16.57 1.67 35.23
CA LYS A 200 -16.37 0.76 36.36
C LYS A 200 -15.16 1.22 37.18
N VAL A 201 -15.17 0.88 38.47
CA VAL A 201 -14.08 1.18 39.42
C VAL A 201 -13.59 -0.12 40.01
N ILE A 202 -12.29 -0.30 40.07
CA ILE A 202 -11.63 -1.46 40.68
C ILE A 202 -11.12 -1.00 42.03
N LYS A 203 -11.71 -1.51 43.12
CA LYS A 203 -11.27 -1.26 44.50
C LYS A 203 -9.97 -1.98 44.82
N GLU A 204 -9.91 -3.25 44.51
CA GLU A 204 -8.72 -4.07 44.73
C GLU A 204 -8.13 -4.45 43.36
N LYS A 205 -6.95 -3.95 43.06
CA LYS A 205 -6.28 -4.21 41.81
C LYS A 205 -5.69 -5.63 41.78
N CYS A 206 -5.77 -6.27 40.61
CA CYS A 206 -5.13 -7.57 40.39
C CYS A 206 -3.59 -7.43 40.54
N PRO A 207 -2.94 -8.25 41.38
CA PRO A 207 -1.50 -8.19 41.59
C PRO A 207 -0.70 -8.58 40.34
N GLY A 208 -1.26 -9.44 39.46
CA GLY A 208 -0.59 -9.86 38.22
C GLY A 208 -0.50 -8.79 37.13
N CYS A 209 -1.50 -7.92 37.02
CA CYS A 209 -1.54 -6.90 35.95
C CYS A 209 -1.62 -5.46 36.49
N GLY A 210 -1.60 -5.23 37.79
CA GLY A 210 -1.66 -3.91 38.40
C GLY A 210 -2.97 -3.15 38.13
N GLY A 211 -4.06 -3.86 37.76
CA GLY A 211 -5.36 -3.28 37.45
C GLY A 211 -5.63 -3.06 35.96
N SER A 212 -4.66 -3.29 35.08
CA SER A 212 -4.82 -3.08 33.63
C SER A 212 -5.70 -4.16 32.96
N GLY A 213 -5.85 -5.32 33.54
CA GLY A 213 -6.52 -6.46 32.95
C GLY A 213 -5.70 -7.15 31.85
N ARG A 214 -4.54 -6.62 31.48
CA ARG A 214 -3.69 -7.12 30.39
C ARG A 214 -2.27 -7.37 30.85
N MET A 215 -1.59 -8.30 30.19
CA MET A 215 -0.19 -8.64 30.42
C MET A 215 0.53 -8.71 29.09
N ARG A 216 1.75 -8.20 29.03
CA ARG A 216 2.61 -8.34 27.86
C ARG A 216 3.25 -9.72 27.88
N VAL A 217 2.91 -10.54 26.89
CA VAL A 217 3.35 -11.94 26.77
C VAL A 217 4.22 -12.08 25.52
N LYS A 218 5.30 -12.84 25.64
CA LYS A 218 6.13 -13.26 24.52
C LYS A 218 5.46 -14.45 23.86
N ARG A 219 5.22 -14.34 22.54
CA ARG A 219 4.68 -15.42 21.72
C ARG A 219 5.70 -15.84 20.68
N THR A 220 5.74 -17.13 20.40
CA THR A 220 6.55 -17.71 19.34
C THR A 220 5.61 -18.28 18.28
N LEU A 221 5.86 -17.96 17.02
CA LEU A 221 5.06 -18.40 15.88
C LEU A 221 5.98 -18.84 14.76
N ASP A 222 5.77 -20.04 14.23
CA ASP A 222 6.46 -20.51 13.03
C ASP A 222 5.75 -19.97 11.79
N LEU A 223 6.48 -19.18 11.01
CA LEU A 223 6.02 -18.56 9.77
C LEU A 223 6.70 -19.21 8.58
N LYS A 224 5.89 -19.75 7.67
CA LYS A 224 6.37 -20.21 6.37
C LYS A 224 6.37 -19.02 5.41
N VAL A 225 7.55 -18.59 5.01
CA VAL A 225 7.76 -17.54 3.99
C VAL A 225 7.82 -18.22 2.63
N PRO A 226 6.91 -17.90 1.69
CA PRO A 226 6.95 -18.50 0.36
C PRO A 226 8.17 -18.05 -0.43
N ALA A 227 8.56 -18.83 -1.45
CA ALA A 227 9.63 -18.46 -2.37
C ALA A 227 9.23 -17.26 -3.23
N GLY A 228 10.19 -16.40 -3.54
CA GLY A 228 9.97 -15.25 -4.41
C GLY A 228 9.44 -13.99 -3.73
N VAL A 229 9.32 -13.97 -2.41
CA VAL A 229 8.91 -12.76 -1.66
C VAL A 229 9.88 -11.60 -1.86
N ASP A 230 9.35 -10.38 -1.75
CA ASP A 230 10.13 -9.14 -1.78
C ASP A 230 9.73 -8.21 -0.62
N ASP A 231 10.34 -7.02 -0.57
CA ASP A 231 10.11 -6.02 0.49
C ASP A 231 8.70 -5.41 0.48
N SER A 232 7.93 -5.60 -0.60
CA SER A 232 6.57 -5.05 -0.73
C SER A 232 5.51 -5.92 -0.04
N ILE A 233 5.87 -7.14 0.35
CA ILE A 233 4.92 -8.14 0.82
C ILE A 233 4.73 -8.04 2.33
N VAL A 234 3.47 -8.01 2.72
CA VAL A 234 3.02 -8.15 4.11
C VAL A 234 2.25 -9.45 4.25
N LEU A 235 2.79 -10.35 5.10
CA LEU A 235 2.12 -11.58 5.46
C LEU A 235 1.23 -11.32 6.67
N SER A 236 -0.07 -11.57 6.55
CA SER A 236 -1.01 -11.41 7.66
C SER A 236 -1.38 -12.76 8.28
N LYS A 237 -1.29 -12.82 9.60
CA LYS A 237 -1.75 -13.96 10.41
C LYS A 237 -2.96 -13.54 11.23
N ARG A 238 -4.12 -14.05 10.89
CA ARG A 238 -5.39 -13.67 11.51
C ARG A 238 -5.44 -14.11 12.98
N GLY A 239 -5.96 -13.22 13.85
CA GLY A 239 -6.19 -13.49 15.26
C GLY A 239 -4.93 -13.53 16.14
N GLU A 240 -3.74 -13.23 15.57
CA GLU A 240 -2.48 -13.20 16.32
C GLU A 240 -2.07 -11.78 16.77
N GLY A 241 -2.96 -10.80 16.59
CA GLY A 241 -2.81 -9.45 17.12
C GLY A 241 -3.18 -9.35 18.61
N GLU A 242 -3.50 -8.16 19.08
CA GLU A 242 -3.95 -7.93 20.44
C GLU A 242 -5.39 -8.44 20.66
N PRO A 243 -5.75 -8.88 21.87
CA PRO A 243 -7.11 -9.29 22.17
C PRO A 243 -8.08 -8.12 22.07
N GLY A 244 -9.26 -8.39 21.56
CA GLY A 244 -10.35 -7.42 21.50
C GLY A 244 -10.85 -7.00 22.88
N THR A 245 -11.73 -6.02 22.89
CA THR A 245 -12.41 -5.56 24.10
C THR A 245 -13.90 -5.91 24.05
N ASN A 246 -14.51 -6.09 25.24
CA ASN A 246 -15.94 -6.42 25.38
C ASN A 246 -16.36 -7.69 24.60
N GLY A 247 -15.50 -8.71 24.51
CA GLY A 247 -15.80 -9.92 23.74
C GLY A 247 -15.58 -9.82 22.23
N GLY A 248 -14.94 -8.73 21.76
CA GLY A 248 -14.57 -8.60 20.35
C GLY A 248 -13.43 -9.56 19.95
N PRO A 249 -13.26 -9.85 18.65
CA PRO A 249 -12.19 -10.70 18.15
C PRO A 249 -10.82 -10.07 18.36
N ALA A 250 -9.76 -10.89 18.35
CA ALA A 250 -8.39 -10.41 18.35
C ALA A 250 -8.09 -9.70 17.00
N GLY A 251 -7.13 -8.80 17.02
CA GLY A 251 -6.54 -8.22 15.80
C GLY A 251 -5.66 -9.20 15.06
N ASP A 252 -4.97 -8.77 14.04
CA ASP A 252 -4.10 -9.57 13.19
C ASP A 252 -2.63 -9.23 13.43
N LEU A 253 -1.74 -10.20 13.16
CA LEU A 253 -0.30 -9.97 13.12
C LEU A 253 0.11 -9.72 11.66
N ASN A 254 0.55 -8.52 11.36
CA ASN A 254 1.02 -8.10 10.06
C ASN A 254 2.56 -8.11 10.03
N ILE A 255 3.12 -9.03 9.25
CA ILE A 255 4.56 -9.30 9.16
C ILE A 255 5.06 -8.72 7.86
N ARG A 256 5.79 -7.61 7.93
CA ARG A 256 6.46 -7.01 6.77
C ARG A 256 7.79 -7.73 6.55
N ILE A 257 7.99 -8.21 5.33
CA ILE A 257 9.26 -8.81 4.92
C ILE A 257 10.26 -7.70 4.62
N VAL A 258 11.48 -7.85 5.13
CA VAL A 258 12.62 -6.96 4.83
C VAL A 258 13.77 -7.84 4.35
N VAL A 259 14.06 -7.79 3.05
CA VAL A 259 15.13 -8.59 2.44
C VAL A 259 16.46 -7.85 2.61
N ARG A 260 17.48 -8.52 3.15
CA ARG A 260 18.82 -7.95 3.24
C ARG A 260 19.44 -7.89 1.85
N PRO A 261 20.07 -6.75 1.47
CA PRO A 261 20.79 -6.67 0.21
C PRO A 261 21.92 -7.71 0.16
N HIS A 262 22.07 -8.37 -0.99
CA HIS A 262 23.13 -9.32 -1.22
C HIS A 262 24.38 -8.62 -1.75
N LYS A 263 25.58 -9.18 -1.47
CA LYS A 263 26.86 -8.57 -1.87
C LYS A 263 27.09 -8.63 -3.38
N LEU A 264 26.63 -9.70 -4.03
CA LEU A 264 26.86 -9.95 -5.45
C LEU A 264 25.59 -9.79 -6.28
N PHE A 265 24.45 -10.31 -5.79
CA PHE A 265 23.21 -10.38 -6.53
C PHE A 265 22.36 -9.14 -6.34
N ARG A 266 21.76 -8.68 -7.43
CA ARG A 266 20.73 -7.64 -7.45
C ARG A 266 19.45 -8.22 -8.04
N ARG A 267 18.32 -7.99 -7.39
CA ARG A 267 17.02 -8.44 -7.87
C ARG A 267 16.42 -7.45 -8.86
N GLU A 268 15.88 -7.97 -9.95
CA GLU A 268 15.10 -7.23 -10.94
C GLU A 268 13.85 -8.04 -11.30
N GLY A 269 12.76 -7.81 -10.54
CA GLY A 269 11.57 -8.65 -10.63
C GLY A 269 11.85 -10.10 -10.23
N THR A 270 11.69 -11.03 -11.17
CA THR A 270 12.08 -12.45 -11.02
C THR A 270 13.51 -12.73 -11.46
N ASN A 271 14.15 -11.81 -12.16
CA ASN A 271 15.53 -11.98 -12.63
C ASN A 271 16.54 -11.56 -11.56
N ILE A 272 17.74 -12.09 -11.69
CA ILE A 272 18.89 -11.75 -10.86
C ILE A 272 19.95 -11.13 -11.76
N ARG A 273 20.53 -10.02 -11.32
CA ARG A 273 21.68 -9.40 -11.98
C ARG A 273 22.94 -9.58 -11.16
N LEU A 274 24.06 -9.77 -11.87
CA LEU A 274 25.37 -10.01 -11.30
C LEU A 274 26.43 -9.36 -12.21
N ASP A 275 27.45 -8.71 -11.64
CA ASP A 275 28.63 -8.27 -12.36
C ASP A 275 29.76 -9.32 -12.16
N VAL A 276 30.29 -9.86 -13.26
CA VAL A 276 31.33 -10.88 -13.23
C VAL A 276 32.63 -10.29 -13.81
N PRO A 277 33.67 -10.10 -12.99
CA PRO A 277 34.98 -9.68 -13.51
C PRO A 277 35.66 -10.82 -14.26
N ILE A 278 36.16 -10.54 -15.44
CA ILE A 278 37.03 -11.46 -16.23
C ILE A 278 38.30 -10.74 -16.63
N SER A 279 39.37 -11.50 -16.86
CA SER A 279 40.61 -10.93 -17.39
C SER A 279 40.46 -10.52 -18.86
N PHE A 280 41.26 -9.54 -19.30
CA PHE A 280 41.26 -9.16 -20.72
C PHE A 280 41.61 -10.32 -21.64
N THR A 281 42.46 -11.25 -21.18
CA THR A 281 42.85 -12.45 -21.95
C THR A 281 41.68 -13.43 -22.10
N GLN A 282 40.88 -13.62 -21.04
CA GLN A 282 39.67 -14.42 -21.12
C GLN A 282 38.63 -13.78 -22.04
N ALA A 283 38.52 -12.45 -22.02
CA ALA A 283 37.63 -11.73 -22.91
C ALA A 283 38.06 -11.82 -24.40
N ALA A 284 39.38 -11.75 -24.67
CA ALA A 284 39.90 -11.76 -26.01
C ALA A 284 39.89 -13.17 -26.64
N LEU A 285 40.28 -14.20 -25.88
CA LEU A 285 40.45 -15.57 -26.39
C LEU A 285 39.21 -16.46 -26.18
N GLY A 286 38.20 -15.94 -25.42
CA GLY A 286 37.14 -16.76 -24.90
C GLY A 286 37.62 -17.65 -23.74
N ALA A 287 36.72 -18.00 -22.84
CA ALA A 287 37.08 -18.88 -21.72
C ALA A 287 35.81 -19.51 -21.10
N GLU A 288 35.99 -20.68 -20.49
CA GLU A 288 35.02 -21.24 -19.57
C GLU A 288 35.20 -20.57 -18.21
N ILE A 289 34.15 -19.94 -17.71
CA ILE A 289 34.13 -19.30 -16.39
C ILE A 289 33.07 -19.93 -15.47
N GLU A 290 33.29 -19.88 -14.18
CA GLU A 290 32.29 -20.27 -13.19
C GLU A 290 31.49 -19.06 -12.76
N VAL A 291 30.20 -19.09 -13.02
CA VAL A 291 29.23 -18.04 -12.63
C VAL A 291 28.47 -18.51 -11.41
N PRO A 292 28.52 -17.79 -10.27
CA PRO A 292 27.74 -18.14 -9.10
C PRO A 292 26.24 -17.92 -9.36
N THR A 293 25.41 -18.87 -8.93
CA THR A 293 23.96 -18.80 -8.98
C THR A 293 23.37 -19.07 -7.59
N LEU A 294 22.06 -18.95 -7.42
CA LEU A 294 21.39 -19.28 -6.16
C LEU A 294 21.49 -20.77 -5.81
N ASP A 295 21.66 -21.63 -6.81
CA ASP A 295 21.68 -23.10 -6.64
C ASP A 295 23.10 -23.69 -6.70
N GLY A 296 24.13 -22.84 -6.80
CA GLY A 296 25.56 -23.23 -6.91
C GLY A 296 26.24 -22.57 -8.11
N ASN A 297 27.45 -22.96 -8.41
CA ASN A 297 28.20 -22.44 -9.55
C ASN A 297 27.79 -23.14 -10.84
N VAL A 298 27.67 -22.39 -11.92
CA VAL A 298 27.39 -22.90 -13.28
C VAL A 298 28.54 -22.51 -14.20
N LYS A 299 29.04 -23.46 -14.97
CA LYS A 299 30.05 -23.20 -16.00
C LYS A 299 29.40 -22.54 -17.20
N TYR A 300 30.01 -21.46 -17.66
CA TYR A 300 29.52 -20.71 -18.81
C TYR A 300 30.69 -20.40 -19.77
N GLN A 301 30.48 -20.66 -21.06
CA GLN A 301 31.46 -20.37 -22.09
C GLN A 301 31.33 -18.94 -22.56
N ILE A 302 32.33 -18.12 -22.30
CA ILE A 302 32.45 -16.76 -22.81
C ILE A 302 33.00 -16.84 -24.24
N PRO A 303 32.32 -16.24 -25.25
CA PRO A 303 32.85 -16.15 -26.61
C PRO A 303 34.12 -15.30 -26.67
N GLU A 304 34.97 -15.57 -27.68
CA GLU A 304 36.11 -14.71 -27.99
C GLU A 304 35.64 -13.30 -28.42
N GLY A 305 36.49 -12.31 -28.15
CA GLY A 305 36.15 -10.90 -28.48
C GLY A 305 35.07 -10.26 -27.62
N THR A 306 34.66 -10.88 -26.50
CA THR A 306 33.66 -10.35 -25.60
C THR A 306 34.08 -8.99 -25.03
N GLN A 307 33.26 -7.98 -25.22
CA GLN A 307 33.51 -6.62 -24.74
C GLN A 307 33.04 -6.44 -23.29
N THR A 308 33.58 -5.43 -22.60
CA THR A 308 33.09 -5.04 -21.29
C THR A 308 31.60 -4.60 -21.38
N ASP A 309 30.84 -4.81 -20.33
CA ASP A 309 29.40 -4.54 -20.23
C ASP A 309 28.52 -5.45 -21.12
N THR A 310 29.10 -6.49 -21.78
CA THR A 310 28.27 -7.50 -22.46
C THR A 310 27.45 -8.28 -21.44
N GLU A 311 26.15 -8.42 -21.70
CA GLU A 311 25.21 -9.15 -20.85
C GLU A 311 24.96 -10.56 -21.41
N PHE A 312 25.05 -11.54 -20.53
CA PHE A 312 24.73 -12.93 -20.81
C PHE A 312 23.61 -13.41 -19.93
N ARG A 313 22.83 -14.37 -20.42
CA ARG A 313 21.64 -14.87 -19.73
C ARG A 313 21.74 -16.38 -19.49
N ILE A 314 21.55 -16.79 -18.25
CA ILE A 314 21.39 -18.20 -17.87
C ILE A 314 19.92 -18.41 -17.50
N ARG A 315 19.22 -19.16 -18.33
CA ARG A 315 17.76 -19.35 -18.18
C ARG A 315 17.42 -20.18 -16.93
N GLY A 316 16.34 -19.79 -16.25
CA GLY A 316 15.81 -20.52 -15.10
C GLY A 316 16.67 -20.46 -13.83
N GLN A 317 17.70 -19.62 -13.79
CA GLN A 317 18.59 -19.42 -12.64
C GLN A 317 18.26 -18.13 -11.84
N GLY A 318 17.07 -17.58 -12.05
CA GLY A 318 16.53 -16.46 -11.31
C GLY A 318 15.70 -16.88 -10.09
N ILE A 319 14.88 -15.96 -9.63
CA ILE A 319 13.97 -16.13 -8.48
C ILE A 319 12.65 -16.74 -8.97
N GLN A 320 12.08 -17.61 -8.18
CA GLN A 320 10.75 -18.17 -8.45
C GLN A 320 9.68 -17.08 -8.32
N GLN A 321 8.72 -17.07 -9.25
CA GLN A 321 7.58 -16.17 -9.17
C GLN A 321 6.73 -16.51 -7.93
N LEU A 322 6.34 -15.51 -7.17
CA LEU A 322 5.48 -15.70 -6.01
C LEU A 322 4.15 -16.35 -6.41
N GLY A 323 3.82 -17.47 -5.76
CA GLY A 323 2.60 -18.23 -6.05
C GLY A 323 2.63 -19.04 -7.36
N GLY A 324 3.75 -19.00 -8.10
CA GLY A 324 3.94 -19.74 -9.35
C GLY A 324 5.10 -20.74 -9.27
N THR A 325 5.30 -21.49 -10.35
CA THR A 325 6.43 -22.45 -10.50
C THR A 325 7.52 -21.92 -11.43
N GLN A 326 7.25 -20.86 -12.18
CA GLN A 326 8.20 -20.30 -13.12
C GLN A 326 9.33 -19.58 -12.38
N LYS A 327 10.57 -19.83 -12.80
CA LYS A 327 11.77 -19.12 -12.36
C LYS A 327 12.16 -18.10 -13.41
N GLY A 328 12.62 -16.93 -12.96
CA GLY A 328 13.28 -15.97 -13.83
C GLY A 328 14.67 -16.44 -14.26
N ASP A 329 15.43 -15.53 -14.81
CA ASP A 329 16.76 -15.80 -15.37
C ASP A 329 17.85 -15.10 -14.53
N LEU A 330 19.06 -15.62 -14.59
CA LEU A 330 20.26 -14.91 -14.16
C LEU A 330 20.84 -14.15 -15.35
N ILE A 331 20.96 -12.84 -15.23
CA ILE A 331 21.60 -11.97 -16.20
C ILE A 331 22.91 -11.50 -15.59
N PHE A 332 24.03 -11.94 -16.15
CA PHE A 332 25.30 -11.47 -15.68
C PHE A 332 25.98 -10.59 -16.72
N ARG A 333 26.58 -9.51 -16.23
CA ARG A 333 27.29 -8.53 -17.03
C ARG A 333 28.78 -8.71 -16.80
N VAL A 334 29.50 -8.87 -17.88
CA VAL A 334 30.95 -9.05 -17.85
C VAL A 334 31.64 -7.69 -17.67
N ARG A 335 32.59 -7.65 -16.74
CA ARG A 335 33.49 -6.52 -16.50
C ARG A 335 34.94 -6.97 -16.83
N VAL A 336 35.47 -6.45 -17.92
CA VAL A 336 36.86 -6.75 -18.29
C VAL A 336 37.83 -5.99 -17.38
N GLU A 337 38.63 -6.72 -16.63
CA GLU A 337 39.63 -6.16 -15.73
C GLU A 337 41.00 -6.16 -16.40
N ILE A 338 41.65 -4.99 -16.46
CA ILE A 338 43.01 -4.81 -16.93
C ILE A 338 43.95 -4.94 -15.72
N PRO A 339 44.99 -5.78 -15.82
CA PRO A 339 45.91 -6.00 -14.70
C PRO A 339 46.69 -4.75 -14.32
N LYS A 340 46.58 -4.34 -13.03
CA LYS A 340 47.31 -3.18 -12.49
C LYS A 340 48.78 -3.45 -12.24
N ARG A 341 49.19 -4.72 -12.05
CA ARG A 341 50.56 -5.16 -11.79
C ARG A 341 50.88 -6.29 -12.75
N MET A 342 52.02 -6.20 -13.43
CA MET A 342 52.48 -7.17 -14.38
C MET A 342 53.97 -7.45 -14.15
N THR A 343 54.38 -8.68 -14.40
CA THR A 343 55.80 -9.06 -14.46
C THR A 343 56.44 -8.54 -15.74
N ASP A 344 57.76 -8.45 -15.78
CA ASP A 344 58.46 -7.97 -16.97
C ASP A 344 58.23 -8.86 -18.19
N LYS A 345 58.09 -10.18 -17.98
CA LYS A 345 57.75 -11.12 -19.03
C LYS A 345 56.35 -10.87 -19.60
N GLN A 346 55.37 -10.57 -18.76
CA GLN A 346 54.00 -10.23 -19.20
C GLN A 346 53.97 -8.93 -20.00
N ARG A 347 54.73 -7.92 -19.57
CA ARG A 347 54.86 -6.66 -20.30
C ARG A 347 55.48 -6.87 -21.68
N GLU A 348 56.50 -7.71 -21.77
CA GLU A 348 57.15 -8.03 -23.04
C GLU A 348 56.19 -8.73 -24.01
N LEU A 349 55.43 -9.73 -23.54
CA LEU A 349 54.39 -10.38 -24.34
C LEU A 349 53.33 -9.42 -24.85
N LEU A 350 52.91 -8.45 -24.03
CA LEU A 350 51.93 -7.45 -24.45
C LEU A 350 52.51 -6.46 -25.46
N ARG A 351 53.79 -6.10 -25.37
CA ARG A 351 54.46 -5.29 -26.40
C ARG A 351 54.52 -6.04 -27.74
N GLN A 352 54.90 -7.29 -27.71
CA GLN A 352 54.90 -8.13 -28.91
C GLN A 352 53.51 -8.27 -29.52
N PHE A 353 52.47 -8.37 -28.70
CA PHE A 353 51.09 -8.37 -29.17
C PHE A 353 50.73 -7.04 -29.84
N ASP A 354 51.10 -5.89 -29.26
CA ASP A 354 50.83 -4.56 -29.80
C ASP A 354 51.58 -4.33 -31.13
N GLU A 355 52.85 -4.73 -31.24
CA GLU A 355 53.67 -4.64 -32.43
C GLU A 355 53.10 -5.46 -33.60
N ASN A 356 52.47 -6.61 -33.30
CA ASN A 356 51.82 -7.46 -34.30
C ASN A 356 50.40 -7.04 -34.64
N SER A 357 49.84 -6.04 -33.90
CA SER A 357 48.48 -5.56 -34.12
C SER A 357 48.44 -4.60 -35.32
N THR A 358 47.51 -4.85 -36.24
CA THR A 358 47.35 -4.03 -37.46
C THR A 358 46.34 -2.89 -37.26
N GLY A 359 45.67 -2.83 -36.10
CA GLY A 359 44.62 -1.90 -35.75
C GLY A 359 43.25 -2.25 -36.36
N LYS A 360 43.17 -3.30 -37.19
CA LYS A 360 41.90 -3.80 -37.76
C LYS A 360 41.07 -4.56 -36.74
N GLU A 361 41.71 -5.03 -35.70
CA GLU A 361 41.15 -5.80 -34.58
C GLU A 361 40.30 -4.93 -33.66
N TYR A 362 40.39 -3.57 -33.74
CA TYR A 362 39.75 -2.62 -32.87
C TYR A 362 38.70 -1.80 -33.59
N GLU A 363 37.49 -2.34 -33.77
CA GLU A 363 36.43 -1.69 -34.53
C GLU A 363 36.01 -0.34 -33.92
N GLN A 364 35.94 -0.24 -32.60
CA GLN A 364 35.56 1.02 -31.92
C GLN A 364 36.64 2.11 -32.12
N LYS A 365 37.92 1.74 -32.05
CA LYS A 365 39.02 2.68 -32.27
C LYS A 365 39.00 3.20 -33.70
N LYS A 366 38.74 2.33 -34.69
CA LYS A 366 38.60 2.69 -36.10
C LYS A 366 37.42 3.61 -36.33
N SER A 367 36.24 3.26 -35.85
CA SER A 367 35.04 4.10 -35.98
C SER A 367 35.20 5.48 -35.31
N PHE A 368 35.88 5.55 -34.16
CA PHE A 368 36.19 6.83 -33.51
C PHE A 368 37.14 7.68 -34.39
N LEU A 369 38.20 7.11 -34.91
CA LEU A 369 39.15 7.84 -35.76
C LEU A 369 38.50 8.32 -37.07
N ASP A 370 37.61 7.52 -37.65
CA ASP A 370 36.88 7.92 -38.85
C ASP A 370 35.94 9.09 -38.56
N LYS A 371 35.21 9.08 -37.43
CA LYS A 371 34.37 10.22 -36.99
C LYS A 371 35.21 11.47 -36.72
N VAL A 372 36.39 11.34 -36.11
CA VAL A 372 37.29 12.45 -35.86
C VAL A 372 37.73 13.09 -37.18
N LYS A 373 38.08 12.25 -38.19
CA LYS A 373 38.43 12.76 -39.54
C LYS A 373 37.28 13.52 -40.20
N GLU A 374 36.03 13.02 -40.08
CA GLU A 374 34.84 13.67 -40.63
C GLU A 374 34.57 15.03 -40.00
N ILE A 375 34.89 15.21 -38.70
CA ILE A 375 34.68 16.48 -38.01
C ILE A 375 35.73 17.56 -38.42
N PHE A 376 36.92 17.11 -38.75
CA PHE A 376 38.04 18.01 -39.06
C PHE A 376 38.41 18.04 -40.57
N SER A 377 37.65 17.38 -41.43
CA SER A 377 37.71 17.49 -42.89
C SER A 377 36.57 18.40 -43.39
#